data_5017e4de735ab2d30effb4ebfb06b8dc
#
_entry.id   5017e4de735ab2d30effb4ebfb06b8dc
#
_cell.length_a   1.000
_cell.length_b   1.000
_cell.length_c   1.000
_cell.angle_alpha   90.00
_cell.angle_beta   90.00
_cell.angle_gamma   90.00
#
_symmetry.space_group_name_H-M   'P 1'
#
loop_
_entity.id
_entity.type
_entity.pdbx_description
1 polymer ?
#
loop_
_entity_poly.entity_id
_entity_poly.type
_entity_poly.pdbx_seq_one_letter_code
_entity_poly.pdbx_strand_id
1 'polypeptide(L)'
;MLKVAAIALRAFLVIFGAIVLGLSVTLAKQQVIGSPPAETSFYSFSGAFGLIASAIAILAIFIDKIPRVGVIVADSLASVFYLAGAIALTVALKPVSSCTSSSDLARYQRYHNKLLNGGCRNVKGGIFCPNAGPNTNDDNVDSYTSGRCQEVQADFVFGYIAFVFGVASVIVMLLTQRRGGTTTTTYV
;
A
#
# COMPACT_ATOMS: atom_id res chain seq x y z
N MET A 1 1.18 3.16 -30.17
CA MET A 1 1.49 3.96 -28.99
C MET A 1 0.66 3.55 -27.76
N LEU A 2 -0.69 3.44 -27.82
CA LEU A 2 -1.51 3.07 -26.65
C LEU A 2 -1.22 1.69 -26.06
N LYS A 3 -0.88 0.67 -26.87
CA LYS A 3 -0.50 -0.66 -26.35
C LYS A 3 0.79 -0.60 -25.52
N VAL A 4 1.79 0.15 -25.97
CA VAL A 4 3.06 0.30 -25.24
C VAL A 4 2.84 1.04 -23.91
N ALA A 5 2.04 2.11 -23.93
CA ALA A 5 1.67 2.82 -22.69
C ALA A 5 0.91 1.91 -21.70
N ALA A 6 -0.01 1.07 -22.20
CA ALA A 6 -0.72 0.12 -21.35
C ALA A 6 0.24 -0.89 -20.68
N ILE A 7 1.19 -1.45 -21.44
CA ILE A 7 2.18 -2.40 -20.90
C ILE A 7 3.08 -1.71 -19.85
N ALA A 8 3.56 -0.50 -20.16
CA ALA A 8 4.40 0.25 -19.21
C ALA A 8 3.67 0.56 -17.91
N LEU A 9 2.41 1.02 -17.97
CA LEU A 9 1.59 1.27 -16.78
C LEU A 9 1.41 -0.02 -15.94
N ARG A 10 1.22 -1.18 -16.59
CA ARG A 10 1.10 -2.47 -15.90
C ARG A 10 2.39 -2.86 -15.19
N ALA A 11 3.53 -2.68 -15.85
CA ALA A 11 4.83 -2.96 -15.23
C ALA A 11 5.03 -2.12 -13.95
N PHE A 12 4.70 -0.83 -13.99
CA PHE A 12 4.76 0.03 -12.81
C PHE A 12 3.79 -0.41 -11.71
N LEU A 13 2.55 -0.79 -12.05
CA LEU A 13 1.58 -1.27 -11.07
C LEU A 13 2.01 -2.57 -10.39
N VAL A 14 2.69 -3.48 -11.11
CA VAL A 14 3.30 -4.68 -10.51
C VAL A 14 4.40 -4.30 -9.52
N ILE A 15 5.29 -3.37 -9.90
CA ILE A 15 6.39 -2.92 -9.04
C ILE A 15 5.82 -2.26 -7.77
N PHE A 16 4.91 -1.31 -7.91
CA PHE A 16 4.32 -0.62 -6.76
C PHE A 16 3.49 -1.55 -5.88
N GLY A 17 2.73 -2.47 -6.47
CA GLY A 17 1.99 -3.48 -5.74
C GLY A 17 2.91 -4.41 -4.93
N ALA A 18 4.06 -4.79 -5.49
CA ALA A 18 5.06 -5.60 -4.78
C ALA A 18 5.70 -4.82 -3.62
N ILE A 19 6.00 -3.53 -3.81
CA ILE A 19 6.55 -2.67 -2.75
C ILE A 19 5.53 -2.51 -1.62
N VAL A 20 4.30 -2.13 -1.93
CA VAL A 20 3.21 -1.97 -0.94
C VAL A 20 2.98 -3.28 -0.17
N LEU A 21 2.87 -4.40 -0.88
CA LEU A 21 2.71 -5.71 -0.23
C LEU A 21 3.90 -6.03 0.68
N GLY A 22 5.12 -5.83 0.19
CA GLY A 22 6.34 -6.12 0.94
C GLY A 22 6.44 -5.30 2.22
N LEU A 23 6.26 -3.99 2.14
CA LEU A 23 6.31 -3.09 3.30
C LEU A 23 5.19 -3.40 4.31
N SER A 24 3.94 -3.52 3.85
CA SER A 24 2.81 -3.82 4.72
C SER A 24 2.94 -5.18 5.41
N VAL A 25 3.42 -6.22 4.71
CA VAL A 25 3.68 -7.54 5.31
C VAL A 25 4.82 -7.47 6.33
N THR A 26 5.87 -6.70 6.06
CA THR A 26 6.97 -6.49 7.01
C THR A 26 6.46 -5.82 8.27
N LEU A 27 5.69 -4.75 8.14
CA LEU A 27 5.05 -4.07 9.28
C LEU A 27 4.11 -5.00 10.06
N ALA A 28 3.35 -5.84 9.37
CA ALA A 28 2.47 -6.83 10.01
C ALA A 28 3.25 -7.87 10.80
N LYS A 29 4.36 -8.38 10.26
CA LYS A 29 5.25 -9.37 10.93
C LYS A 29 5.99 -8.78 12.13
N GLN A 30 6.22 -7.50 12.16
CA GLN A 30 6.85 -6.81 13.29
C GLN A 30 5.88 -6.59 14.46
N GLN A 31 4.61 -6.96 14.33
CA GLN A 31 3.66 -6.98 15.43
C GLN A 31 3.94 -8.20 16.32
N VAL A 32 4.32 -7.95 17.56
CA VAL A 32 4.73 -9.01 18.52
C VAL A 32 3.60 -9.33 19.51
N ILE A 33 2.85 -8.31 19.94
CA ILE A 33 1.74 -8.49 20.87
C ILE A 33 0.43 -8.13 20.17
N GLY A 34 -0.51 -9.09 20.18
CA GLY A 34 -1.82 -8.94 19.55
C GLY A 34 -1.77 -9.12 18.02
N SER A 35 -2.89 -8.83 17.35
CA SER A 35 -3.01 -8.85 15.90
C SER A 35 -2.43 -7.57 15.29
N PRO A 36 -1.91 -7.62 14.05
CA PRO A 36 -1.51 -6.42 13.33
C PRO A 36 -2.67 -5.41 13.24
N PRO A 37 -2.36 -4.11 13.25
CA PRO A 37 -3.37 -3.07 13.06
C PRO A 37 -4.19 -3.31 11.80
N ALA A 38 -5.49 -3.00 11.86
CA ALA A 38 -6.40 -3.23 10.75
C ALA A 38 -5.95 -2.49 9.47
N GLU A 39 -5.36 -1.31 9.62
CA GLU A 39 -4.83 -0.51 8.53
C GLU A 39 -3.69 -1.24 7.80
N THR A 40 -2.76 -1.84 8.53
CA THR A 40 -1.63 -2.61 7.96
C THR A 40 -2.13 -3.90 7.29
N SER A 41 -3.06 -4.60 7.92
CA SER A 41 -3.67 -5.83 7.36
C SER A 41 -4.45 -5.54 6.09
N PHE A 42 -5.27 -4.49 6.09
CA PHE A 42 -6.01 -4.06 4.91
C PHE A 42 -5.06 -3.65 3.78
N TYR A 43 -3.96 -2.97 4.11
CA TYR A 43 -3.04 -2.52 3.09
C TYR A 43 -2.21 -3.65 2.49
N SER A 44 -1.85 -4.68 3.29
CA SER A 44 -1.27 -5.93 2.78
C SER A 44 -2.22 -6.62 1.79
N PHE A 45 -3.51 -6.68 2.11
CA PHE A 45 -4.53 -7.19 1.19
C PHE A 45 -4.59 -6.35 -0.09
N SER A 46 -4.56 -5.01 0.02
CA SER A 46 -4.61 -4.10 -1.13
C SER A 46 -3.44 -4.32 -2.09
N GLY A 47 -2.22 -4.50 -1.55
CA GLY A 47 -1.03 -4.81 -2.34
C GLY A 47 -1.14 -6.15 -3.07
N ALA A 48 -1.59 -7.20 -2.37
CA ALA A 48 -1.80 -8.53 -2.96
C ALA A 48 -2.87 -8.49 -4.06
N PHE A 49 -4.01 -7.85 -3.80
CA PHE A 49 -5.09 -7.70 -4.77
C PHE A 49 -4.62 -6.94 -6.02
N GLY A 50 -3.89 -5.84 -5.85
CA GLY A 50 -3.33 -5.07 -6.96
C GLY A 50 -2.35 -5.84 -7.81
N LEU A 51 -1.49 -6.68 -7.19
CA LEU A 51 -0.59 -7.59 -7.93
C LEU A 51 -1.36 -8.60 -8.78
N ILE A 52 -2.37 -9.25 -8.21
CA ILE A 52 -3.21 -10.22 -8.91
C ILE A 52 -3.96 -9.55 -10.07
N ALA A 53 -4.58 -8.39 -9.81
CA ALA A 53 -5.29 -7.61 -10.82
C ALA A 53 -4.35 -7.22 -11.99
N SER A 54 -3.15 -6.75 -11.67
CA SER A 54 -2.13 -6.37 -12.67
C SER A 54 -1.65 -7.57 -13.49
N ALA A 55 -1.44 -8.73 -12.84
CA ALA A 55 -1.06 -9.97 -13.53
C ALA A 55 -2.15 -10.43 -14.50
N ILE A 56 -3.40 -10.46 -14.04
CA ILE A 56 -4.56 -10.80 -14.91
C ILE A 56 -4.66 -9.82 -16.08
N ALA A 57 -4.44 -8.54 -15.83
CA ALA A 57 -4.49 -7.53 -16.89
C ALA A 57 -3.37 -7.65 -17.91
N ILE A 58 -2.16 -8.08 -17.51
CA ILE A 58 -1.08 -8.42 -18.45
C ILE A 58 -1.47 -9.63 -19.28
N LEU A 59 -2.00 -10.68 -18.67
CA LEU A 59 -2.47 -11.86 -19.39
C LEU A 59 -3.58 -11.53 -20.39
N ALA A 60 -4.46 -10.59 -20.06
CA ALA A 60 -5.54 -10.14 -20.94
C ALA A 60 -5.05 -9.43 -22.22
N ILE A 61 -3.78 -8.96 -22.25
CA ILE A 61 -3.19 -8.41 -23.48
C ILE A 61 -2.87 -9.51 -24.50
N PHE A 62 -2.58 -10.73 -24.02
CA PHE A 62 -2.18 -11.87 -24.83
C PHE A 62 -3.30 -12.88 -25.05
N ILE A 63 -4.33 -12.88 -24.19
CA ILE A 63 -5.44 -13.84 -24.21
C ILE A 63 -6.75 -13.10 -24.44
N ASP A 64 -7.27 -13.17 -25.67
CA ASP A 64 -8.51 -12.49 -26.05
C ASP A 64 -9.77 -12.97 -25.33
N LYS A 65 -9.70 -14.14 -24.65
CA LYS A 65 -10.84 -14.71 -23.92
C LYS A 65 -11.15 -13.97 -22.61
N ILE A 66 -10.23 -13.15 -22.08
CA ILE A 66 -10.44 -12.43 -20.83
C ILE A 66 -11.31 -11.20 -21.10
N PRO A 67 -12.48 -11.07 -20.45
CA PRO A 67 -13.39 -9.96 -20.71
C PRO A 67 -12.75 -8.64 -20.20
N ARG A 68 -12.61 -7.67 -21.09
CA ARG A 68 -12.01 -6.36 -20.82
C ARG A 68 -12.71 -5.61 -19.69
N VAL A 69 -14.03 -5.77 -19.58
CA VAL A 69 -14.83 -5.18 -18.50
C VAL A 69 -14.37 -5.68 -17.14
N GLY A 70 -14.09 -6.99 -17.01
CA GLY A 70 -13.59 -7.57 -15.76
C GLY A 70 -12.24 -6.98 -15.34
N VAL A 71 -11.34 -6.75 -16.30
CA VAL A 71 -10.04 -6.09 -16.04
C VAL A 71 -10.23 -4.65 -15.57
N ILE A 72 -11.11 -3.87 -16.22
CA ILE A 72 -11.40 -2.48 -15.82
C ILE A 72 -11.98 -2.43 -14.41
N VAL A 73 -12.90 -3.33 -14.07
CA VAL A 73 -13.48 -3.40 -12.72
C VAL A 73 -12.42 -3.75 -11.68
N ALA A 74 -11.59 -4.77 -11.95
CA ALA A 74 -10.51 -5.17 -11.05
C ALA A 74 -9.50 -4.03 -10.80
N ASP A 75 -9.10 -3.30 -11.84
CA ASP A 75 -8.20 -2.16 -11.73
C ASP A 75 -8.82 -0.99 -10.96
N SER A 76 -10.10 -0.72 -11.20
CA SER A 76 -10.82 0.33 -10.48
C SER A 76 -10.89 0.00 -8.98
N LEU A 77 -11.20 -1.25 -8.63
CA LEU A 77 -11.21 -1.71 -7.24
C LEU A 77 -9.80 -1.65 -6.62
N ALA A 78 -8.77 -2.11 -7.32
CA ALA A 78 -7.38 -2.03 -6.85
C ALA A 78 -6.98 -0.57 -6.56
N SER A 79 -7.32 0.35 -7.46
CA SER A 79 -7.05 1.78 -7.29
C SER A 79 -7.74 2.35 -6.06
N VAL A 80 -9.01 2.00 -5.83
CA VAL A 80 -9.76 2.42 -4.63
C VAL A 80 -9.13 1.86 -3.37
N PHE A 81 -8.69 0.60 -3.38
CA PHE A 81 -8.04 -0.03 -2.22
C PHE A 81 -6.68 0.60 -1.91
N TYR A 82 -5.87 0.93 -2.92
CA TYR A 82 -4.62 1.65 -2.72
C TYR A 82 -4.86 3.03 -2.08
N LEU A 83 -5.84 3.78 -2.58
CA LEU A 83 -6.18 5.09 -2.02
C LEU A 83 -6.68 4.97 -0.58
N ALA A 84 -7.63 4.07 -0.32
CA ALA A 84 -8.22 3.89 1.00
C ALA A 84 -7.17 3.45 2.04
N GLY A 85 -6.30 2.52 1.68
CA GLY A 85 -5.22 2.06 2.54
C GLY A 85 -4.17 3.13 2.81
N ALA A 86 -3.75 3.88 1.77
CA ALA A 86 -2.82 4.99 1.92
C ALA A 86 -3.38 6.09 2.84
N ILE A 87 -4.66 6.44 2.69
CA ILE A 87 -5.34 7.38 3.60
C ILE A 87 -5.38 6.83 5.03
N ALA A 88 -5.73 5.55 5.21
CA ALA A 88 -5.80 4.92 6.53
C ALA A 88 -4.45 4.96 7.26
N LEU A 89 -3.35 4.61 6.58
CA LEU A 89 -2.00 4.69 7.13
C LEU A 89 -1.58 6.14 7.43
N THR A 90 -1.88 7.09 6.53
CA THR A 90 -1.60 8.51 6.73
C THR A 90 -2.31 9.04 7.98
N VAL A 91 -3.60 8.72 8.15
CA VAL A 91 -4.39 9.14 9.31
C VAL A 91 -3.86 8.50 10.59
N ALA A 92 -3.51 7.21 10.55
CA ALA A 92 -2.98 6.50 11.72
C ALA A 92 -1.58 6.99 12.13
N LEU A 93 -0.78 7.51 11.18
CA LEU A 93 0.53 8.10 11.46
C LEU A 93 0.47 9.59 11.85
N LYS A 94 -0.65 10.28 11.59
CA LYS A 94 -0.81 11.72 11.85
C LYS A 94 -0.40 12.20 13.25
N PRO A 95 -0.59 11.42 14.36
CA PRO A 95 -0.16 11.84 15.69
C PRO A 95 1.37 11.94 15.85
N VAL A 96 2.15 11.39 14.92
CA VAL A 96 3.61 11.40 14.97
C VAL A 96 4.14 12.63 14.24
N SER A 97 4.73 13.57 14.95
CA SER A 97 5.23 14.83 14.39
C SER A 97 6.45 14.65 13.49
N SER A 98 7.30 13.67 13.77
CA SER A 98 8.50 13.37 12.99
C SER A 98 8.96 11.93 13.19
N CYS A 99 9.36 11.28 12.09
CA CYS A 99 9.95 9.94 12.14
C CYS A 99 11.43 9.97 12.53
N THR A 100 12.14 11.06 12.27
CA THR A 100 13.60 11.14 12.39
C THR A 100 14.08 12.01 13.55
N SER A 101 13.19 12.83 14.15
CA SER A 101 13.56 13.69 15.25
C SER A 101 13.85 12.91 16.53
N SER A 102 14.94 13.23 17.21
CA SER A 102 15.34 12.68 18.52
C SER A 102 14.74 13.45 19.70
N SER A 103 13.80 14.39 19.46
CA SER A 103 13.14 15.10 20.55
C SER A 103 12.27 14.16 21.40
N ASP A 104 12.17 14.42 22.69
CA ASP A 104 11.38 13.59 23.62
C ASP A 104 9.91 13.47 23.21
N LEU A 105 9.35 14.56 22.67
CA LEU A 105 7.99 14.56 22.16
C LEU A 105 7.82 13.60 20.96
N ALA A 106 8.74 13.63 20.00
CA ALA A 106 8.67 12.75 18.82
C ALA A 106 8.86 11.28 19.21
N ARG A 107 9.79 10.99 20.13
CA ARG A 107 10.02 9.65 20.71
C ARG A 107 8.75 9.15 21.41
N TYR A 108 8.15 9.97 22.28
CA TYR A 108 6.91 9.64 22.96
C TYR A 108 5.76 9.33 22.00
N GLN A 109 5.59 10.15 20.94
CA GLN A 109 4.55 9.94 19.93
C GLN A 109 4.75 8.64 19.14
N ARG A 110 6.00 8.31 18.75
CA ARG A 110 6.32 7.04 18.09
C ARG A 110 6.04 5.84 18.99
N TYR A 111 6.46 5.92 20.26
CA TYR A 111 6.23 4.87 21.26
C TYR A 111 4.75 4.54 21.46
N HIS A 112 3.89 5.56 21.50
CA HIS A 112 2.46 5.39 21.71
C HIS A 112 1.65 5.13 20.44
N ASN A 113 2.30 5.15 19.27
CA ASN A 113 1.61 4.88 18.00
C ASN A 113 1.50 3.37 17.76
N LYS A 114 0.26 2.89 17.58
CA LYS A 114 -0.05 1.47 17.37
C LYS A 114 0.59 0.82 16.13
N LEU A 115 0.91 1.61 15.09
CA LEU A 115 1.61 1.13 13.90
C LEU A 115 3.09 0.86 14.18
N LEU A 116 3.67 1.55 15.18
CA LEU A 116 5.11 1.61 15.39
C LEU A 116 5.60 0.79 16.58
N ASN A 117 4.76 0.62 17.60
CA ASN A 117 5.18 0.01 18.88
C ASN A 117 5.16 -1.52 18.92
N GLY A 118 4.67 -2.18 17.87
CA GLY A 118 4.63 -3.64 17.77
C GLY A 118 3.62 -4.32 18.70
N GLY A 119 2.68 -3.55 19.22
CA GLY A 119 1.70 -3.97 20.22
C GLY A 119 2.21 -3.79 21.64
N CYS A 120 1.31 -3.50 22.56
CA CYS A 120 1.64 -3.23 23.97
C CYS A 120 0.72 -4.02 24.89
N ARG A 121 1.21 -4.36 26.08
CA ARG A 121 0.43 -4.97 27.15
C ARG A 121 0.69 -4.27 28.49
N ASN A 122 -0.31 -4.24 29.34
CA ASN A 122 -0.16 -3.78 30.72
C ASN A 122 0.60 -4.81 31.54
N VAL A 123 1.65 -4.38 32.23
CA VAL A 123 2.44 -5.17 33.18
C VAL A 123 2.47 -4.47 34.54
N LYS A 124 2.85 -5.21 35.61
CA LYS A 124 3.04 -4.57 36.91
C LYS A 124 4.16 -3.53 36.81
N GLY A 125 3.78 -2.25 36.88
CA GLY A 125 4.72 -1.12 36.79
C GLY A 125 4.61 -0.27 35.50
N GLY A 126 3.71 -0.59 34.55
CA GLY A 126 3.51 0.25 33.38
C GLY A 126 3.06 -0.49 32.13
N ILE A 127 3.26 0.13 30.98
CA ILE A 127 2.96 -0.44 29.67
C ILE A 127 4.26 -0.97 29.07
N PHE A 128 4.26 -2.22 28.65
CA PHE A 128 5.37 -2.86 27.96
C PHE A 128 5.05 -3.03 26.48
N CYS A 129 5.92 -2.48 25.62
CA CYS A 129 5.84 -2.58 24.16
C CYS A 129 7.16 -3.19 23.65
N PRO A 130 7.16 -4.40 23.09
CA PRO A 130 8.39 -5.16 22.79
C PRO A 130 9.29 -4.49 21.76
N ASN A 131 8.71 -3.76 20.80
CA ASN A 131 9.49 -3.06 19.78
C ASN A 131 9.82 -1.62 20.16
N ALA A 132 9.35 -1.18 21.29
CA ALA A 132 9.64 0.14 21.83
C ALA A 132 10.55 0.06 23.09
N GLY A 133 11.02 -1.16 23.43
CA GLY A 133 11.94 -1.41 24.56
C GLY A 133 11.35 -1.19 25.95
N PRO A 134 12.01 -1.69 26.98
CA PRO A 134 11.59 -1.50 28.37
C PRO A 134 11.86 -0.09 28.91
N ASN A 135 12.76 0.67 28.27
CA ASN A 135 13.13 2.02 28.66
C ASN A 135 13.05 2.97 27.49
N THR A 136 12.30 4.05 27.62
CA THR A 136 12.16 5.12 26.62
C THR A 136 13.46 5.90 26.33
N ASN A 137 14.52 5.62 27.09
CA ASN A 137 15.84 6.27 27.00
C ASN A 137 16.90 5.41 26.26
N ASP A 138 16.50 4.26 25.69
CA ASP A 138 17.44 3.41 24.96
C ASP A 138 17.48 3.86 23.47
N ASP A 139 18.67 4.23 23.00
CA ASP A 139 18.90 4.68 21.61
C ASP A 139 18.48 3.64 20.57
N ASN A 140 18.57 2.35 20.91
CA ASN A 140 18.12 1.27 20.03
C ASN A 140 16.61 1.30 19.80
N VAL A 141 15.82 1.63 20.82
CA VAL A 141 14.35 1.75 20.74
C VAL A 141 13.96 2.86 19.78
N ASP A 142 14.64 3.99 19.85
CA ASP A 142 14.38 5.12 18.98
C ASP A 142 14.69 4.77 17.50
N SER A 143 15.77 4.04 17.26
CA SER A 143 16.14 3.57 15.93
C SER A 143 15.07 2.65 15.34
N TYR A 144 14.56 1.69 16.08
CA TYR A 144 13.51 0.76 15.59
C TYR A 144 12.19 1.46 15.27
N THR A 145 11.70 2.31 16.17
CA THR A 145 10.45 3.04 15.96
C THR A 145 10.57 4.09 14.85
N SER A 146 11.75 4.71 14.69
CA SER A 146 12.09 5.62 13.60
C SER A 146 12.07 4.89 12.25
N GLY A 147 12.75 3.75 12.14
CA GLY A 147 12.76 2.93 10.92
C GLY A 147 11.35 2.51 10.49
N ARG A 148 10.55 1.97 11.42
CA ARG A 148 9.15 1.61 11.14
C ARG A 148 8.30 2.80 10.71
N CYS A 149 8.52 3.96 11.32
CA CYS A 149 7.83 5.18 10.93
C CYS A 149 8.13 5.55 9.47
N GLN A 150 9.40 5.44 9.05
CA GLN A 150 9.80 5.67 7.66
C GLN A 150 9.24 4.59 6.70
N GLU A 151 9.18 3.32 7.14
CA GLU A 151 8.54 2.25 6.36
C GLU A 151 7.05 2.53 6.12
N VAL A 152 6.31 2.98 7.13
CA VAL A 152 4.91 3.38 6.99
C VAL A 152 4.76 4.58 6.05
N GLN A 153 5.68 5.56 6.15
CA GLN A 153 5.69 6.71 5.24
C GLN A 153 5.94 6.28 3.79
N ALA A 154 6.91 5.43 3.55
CA ALA A 154 7.18 4.89 2.23
C ALA A 154 5.97 4.12 1.69
N ASP A 155 5.35 3.28 2.53
CA ASP A 155 4.24 2.43 2.15
C ASP A 155 3.04 3.26 1.64
N PHE A 156 2.57 4.27 2.38
CA PHE A 156 1.45 5.09 1.90
C PHE A 156 1.83 5.98 0.71
N VAL A 157 3.09 6.45 0.60
CA VAL A 157 3.53 7.23 -0.58
C VAL A 157 3.47 6.37 -1.83
N PHE A 158 4.00 5.13 -1.79
CA PHE A 158 3.89 4.20 -2.92
C PHE A 158 2.43 3.85 -3.24
N GLY A 159 1.57 3.80 -2.25
CA GLY A 159 0.14 3.61 -2.48
C GLY A 159 -0.55 4.76 -3.18
N TYR A 160 -0.25 6.00 -2.85
CA TYR A 160 -0.75 7.15 -3.60
C TYR A 160 -0.25 7.14 -5.05
N ILE A 161 1.02 6.77 -5.26
CA ILE A 161 1.57 6.63 -6.61
C ILE A 161 0.85 5.49 -7.36
N ALA A 162 0.67 4.33 -6.73
CA ALA A 162 -0.06 3.20 -7.31
C ALA A 162 -1.50 3.57 -7.68
N PHE A 163 -2.19 4.36 -6.86
CA PHE A 163 -3.52 4.90 -7.17
C PHE A 163 -3.51 5.74 -8.45
N VAL A 164 -2.58 6.68 -8.58
CA VAL A 164 -2.48 7.55 -9.78
C VAL A 164 -2.23 6.71 -11.03
N PHE A 165 -1.30 5.76 -10.98
CA PHE A 165 -1.01 4.86 -12.10
C PHE A 165 -2.19 3.92 -12.40
N GLY A 166 -2.93 3.48 -11.38
CA GLY A 166 -4.14 2.68 -11.53
C GLY A 166 -5.24 3.45 -12.28
N VAL A 167 -5.51 4.69 -11.89
CA VAL A 167 -6.46 5.56 -12.58
C VAL A 167 -6.02 5.80 -14.04
N ALA A 168 -4.74 6.09 -14.26
CA ALA A 168 -4.19 6.27 -15.61
C ALA A 168 -4.38 4.99 -16.46
N SER A 169 -4.18 3.81 -15.87
CA SER A 169 -4.39 2.52 -16.53
C SER A 169 -5.85 2.32 -16.97
N VAL A 170 -6.81 2.62 -16.07
CA VAL A 170 -8.24 2.55 -16.38
C VAL A 170 -8.60 3.50 -17.52
N ILE A 171 -8.11 4.73 -17.51
CA ILE A 171 -8.34 5.72 -18.58
C ILE A 171 -7.81 5.21 -19.93
N VAL A 172 -6.57 4.71 -19.97
CA VAL A 172 -5.97 4.18 -21.19
C VAL A 172 -6.77 3.00 -21.73
N MET A 173 -7.27 2.11 -20.88
CA MET A 173 -8.11 0.99 -21.29
C MET A 173 -9.45 1.45 -21.88
N LEU A 174 -10.12 2.42 -21.25
CA LEU A 174 -11.37 2.99 -21.74
C LEU A 174 -11.19 3.67 -23.10
N LEU A 175 -10.09 4.43 -23.28
CA LEU A 175 -9.77 5.07 -24.57
C LEU A 175 -9.49 4.03 -25.66
N THR A 176 -8.81 2.94 -25.33
CA THR A 176 -8.52 1.85 -26.27
C THR A 176 -9.80 1.13 -26.68
N GLN A 177 -10.74 0.94 -25.76
CA GLN A 177 -12.03 0.30 -26.01
C GLN A 177 -12.90 1.15 -26.96
N ARG A 178 -12.94 2.47 -26.75
CA ARG A 178 -13.69 3.38 -27.62
C ARG A 178 -13.17 3.38 -29.07
N ARG A 179 -11.84 3.31 -29.26
CA ARG A 179 -11.23 3.28 -30.59
C ARG A 179 -11.42 1.94 -31.31
N GLY A 180 -11.53 0.81 -30.57
CA GLY A 180 -11.78 -0.50 -31.17
C GLY A 180 -13.24 -0.73 -31.59
N GLY A 181 -14.19 0.01 -31.00
CA GLY A 181 -15.61 -0.09 -31.35
C GLY A 181 -16.01 0.61 -32.65
N THR A 182 -15.13 1.41 -33.27
CA THR A 182 -15.44 2.16 -34.51
C THR A 182 -15.09 1.39 -35.79
N THR A 183 -14.56 0.17 -35.68
CA THR A 183 -14.09 -0.60 -36.85
C THR A 183 -15.00 -1.80 -37.20
N THR A 184 -16.24 -1.81 -36.71
CA THR A 184 -17.19 -2.86 -37.10
C THR A 184 -18.44 -2.24 -37.70
N THR A 185 -18.31 -1.58 -38.83
CA THR A 185 -19.42 -1.37 -39.78
C THR A 185 -18.82 -1.15 -41.15
N THR A 186 -18.81 -2.15 -41.97
CA THR A 186 -19.17 -2.12 -43.35
C THR A 186 -18.61 -3.37 -44.06
N TYR A 187 -19.41 -4.43 -44.14
CA TYR A 187 -19.49 -5.23 -45.35
C TYR A 187 -20.94 -5.70 -45.44
N VAL A 188 -21.64 -4.98 -46.33
CA VAL A 188 -22.82 -5.48 -47.01
C VAL A 188 -22.32 -6.42 -48.10
#